data_0f6175cfaed01fabd8b4d2ab80ea8918
#
_entry.id   0f6175cfaed01fabd8b4d2ab80ea8918
#
_cell.length_a   1.000
_cell.length_b   1.000
_cell.length_c   1.000
_cell.angle_alpha   90.00
_cell.angle_beta   90.00
_cell.angle_gamma   90.00
#
_symmetry.space_group_name_H-M   'P 1'
#
loop_
_entity.id
_entity.type
_entity.pdbx_description
1 polymer ?
#
loop_
_entity_poly.entity_id
_entity_poly.type
_entity_poly.pdbx_seq_one_letter_code
_entity_poly.pdbx_strand_id
1 'polypeptide(L)'
;SEMCIRDSPYITVKIGLNCRDRQVLYDRINKRVDIMLEEGLLEEAERVINSDLSYTSIKAIGYKELIPYFKENKNLNDCVEKLKMETRRYAKRQITWFKRDSEINWIYIDEYNSFEEIYSYAKAVIERGLLYG
;
A
#
# COMPACT_ATOMS: atom_id res chain seq x y z
N SER A 1 -6.53 8.26 -24.24
CA SER A 1 -5.54 7.76 -25.16
C SER A 1 -5.61 6.26 -25.32
N GLU A 2 -5.64 5.86 -26.53
CA GLU A 2 -5.68 4.44 -26.87
C GLU A 2 -4.29 3.84 -27.05
N MET A 3 -3.25 4.55 -26.63
CA MET A 3 -1.91 4.00 -26.73
C MET A 3 -1.78 2.77 -25.84
N CYS A 4 -1.72 1.62 -26.45
CA CYS A 4 -1.51 0.37 -25.78
C CYS A 4 -0.04 0.24 -25.38
N ILE A 5 0.23 -0.49 -24.30
CA ILE A 5 1.61 -0.78 -23.89
C ILE A 5 2.40 -1.44 -25.02
N ARG A 6 1.73 -2.24 -25.86
CA ARG A 6 2.35 -2.89 -27.02
C ARG A 6 2.87 -1.90 -28.07
N ASP A 7 2.32 -0.70 -28.10
CA ASP A 7 2.77 0.34 -29.03
C ASP A 7 3.90 1.19 -28.47
N SER A 8 4.26 0.95 -27.20
CA SER A 8 5.36 1.64 -26.55
C SER A 8 6.70 1.18 -27.13
N PRO A 9 7.66 2.10 -27.32
CA PRO A 9 9.01 1.71 -27.67
C PRO A 9 9.75 0.99 -26.54
N TYR A 10 9.14 0.91 -25.36
CA TYR A 10 9.75 0.29 -24.19
C TYR A 10 9.16 -1.08 -23.92
N ILE A 11 10.02 -2.01 -23.49
CA ILE A 11 9.58 -3.29 -22.96
C ILE A 11 9.28 -3.07 -21.48
N THR A 12 8.09 -3.43 -21.02
CA THR A 12 7.70 -3.27 -19.63
C THR A 12 7.46 -4.62 -18.98
N VAL A 13 7.89 -4.75 -17.73
CA VAL A 13 7.62 -5.92 -16.90
C VAL A 13 6.92 -5.43 -15.64
N LYS A 14 5.73 -5.95 -15.39
CA LYS A 14 4.92 -5.55 -14.24
C LYS A 14 5.01 -6.61 -13.16
N ILE A 15 5.34 -6.20 -11.95
CA ILE A 15 5.41 -7.07 -10.78
C ILE A 15 4.47 -6.53 -9.72
N GLY A 16 3.63 -7.41 -9.18
CA GLY A 16 2.77 -7.08 -8.06
C GLY A 16 3.12 -7.94 -6.85
N LEU A 17 3.09 -7.34 -5.68
CA LEU A 17 3.33 -8.04 -4.43
C LEU A 17 2.02 -8.26 -3.71
N ASN A 18 1.81 -9.46 -3.20
CA ASN A 18 0.60 -9.82 -2.46
C ASN A 18 0.94 -10.89 -1.43
N CYS A 19 -0.02 -11.26 -0.61
CA CYS A 19 0.09 -12.41 0.29
C CYS A 19 -1.00 -13.42 -0.06
N ARG A 20 -0.67 -14.71 -0.02
CA ARG A 20 -1.66 -15.78 -0.19
C ARG A 20 -2.64 -15.78 0.96
N ASP A 21 -2.11 -15.68 2.17
CA ASP A 21 -2.92 -15.63 3.39
C ASP A 21 -3.30 -14.18 3.66
N ARG A 22 -4.60 -13.90 3.59
CA ARG A 22 -5.12 -12.55 3.83
C ARG A 22 -4.80 -12.06 5.24
N GLN A 23 -4.76 -12.96 6.20
CA GLN A 23 -4.43 -12.58 7.57
C GLN A 23 -2.99 -12.08 7.69
N VAL A 24 -2.06 -12.71 6.96
CA VAL A 24 -0.67 -12.24 6.92
C VAL A 24 -0.61 -10.82 6.35
N LEU A 25 -1.36 -10.55 5.29
CA LEU A 25 -1.44 -9.21 4.71
C LEU A 25 -1.95 -8.21 5.74
N TYR A 26 -3.03 -8.54 6.42
CA TYR A 26 -3.65 -7.65 7.40
C TYR A 26 -2.73 -7.41 8.60
N ASP A 27 -2.03 -8.43 9.06
CA ASP A 27 -1.07 -8.28 10.18
C ASP A 27 0.08 -7.36 9.78
N ARG A 28 0.56 -7.45 8.55
CA ARG A 28 1.60 -6.54 8.03
C ARG A 28 1.11 -5.10 7.98
N ILE A 29 -0.12 -4.89 7.52
CA ILE A 29 -0.73 -3.55 7.45
C ILE A 29 -0.88 -2.97 8.84
N ASN A 30 -1.42 -3.75 9.78
CA ASN A 30 -1.60 -3.30 11.15
C ASN A 30 -0.27 -2.93 11.80
N LYS A 31 0.75 -3.76 11.61
CA LYS A 31 2.09 -3.50 12.13
C LYS A 31 2.70 -2.25 11.51
N ARG A 32 2.49 -2.04 10.22
CA ARG A 32 2.99 -0.84 9.54
C ARG A 32 2.38 0.42 10.14
N VAL A 33 1.09 0.40 10.43
CA VAL A 33 0.43 1.54 11.09
C VAL A 33 1.04 1.81 12.46
N ASP A 34 1.28 0.75 13.25
CA ASP A 34 1.91 0.90 14.56
C ASP A 34 3.31 1.52 14.44
N ILE A 35 4.09 1.08 13.46
CA ILE A 35 5.43 1.63 13.20
C ILE A 35 5.34 3.10 12.79
N MET A 36 4.40 3.45 11.94
CA MET A 36 4.20 4.84 11.51
C MET A 36 3.87 5.75 12.70
N LEU A 37 3.07 5.25 13.64
CA LEU A 37 2.77 6.01 14.86
C LEU A 37 4.01 6.21 15.72
N GLU A 38 4.86 5.18 15.85
CA GLU A 38 6.11 5.27 16.57
C GLU A 38 7.08 6.26 15.91
N GLU A 39 7.03 6.38 14.58
CA GLU A 39 7.91 7.25 13.81
C GLU A 39 7.39 8.68 13.67
N GLY A 40 6.27 9.01 14.30
CA GLY A 40 5.79 10.39 14.38
C GLY A 40 4.57 10.72 13.54
N LEU A 41 3.78 9.71 13.14
CA LEU A 41 2.56 9.96 12.36
C LEU A 41 1.59 10.89 13.09
N LEU A 42 1.48 10.74 14.43
CA LEU A 42 0.54 11.54 15.22
C LEU A 42 0.91 13.02 15.17
N GLU A 43 2.18 13.33 15.33
CA GLU A 43 2.68 14.70 15.29
C GLU A 43 2.58 15.28 13.89
N GLU A 44 2.85 14.48 12.88
CA GLU A 44 2.70 14.90 11.48
C GLU A 44 1.25 15.22 11.15
N ALA A 45 0.32 14.34 11.58
CA ALA A 45 -1.11 14.55 11.37
C ALA A 45 -1.59 15.82 12.05
N GLU A 46 -1.12 16.09 13.27
CA GLU A 46 -1.47 17.32 13.98
C GLU A 46 -1.04 18.55 13.20
N ARG A 47 0.18 18.55 12.65
CA ARG A 47 0.66 19.66 11.83
C ARG A 47 -0.18 19.86 10.58
N VAL A 48 -0.54 18.78 9.91
CA VAL A 48 -1.35 18.83 8.68
C VAL A 48 -2.75 19.35 8.98
N ILE A 49 -3.39 18.86 10.04
CA ILE A 49 -4.74 19.23 10.40
C ILE A 49 -4.82 20.71 10.83
N ASN A 50 -3.78 21.19 11.49
CA ASN A 50 -3.74 22.59 11.99
C ASN A 50 -3.17 23.57 10.98
N SER A 51 -2.73 23.12 9.81
CA SER A 51 -2.18 23.99 8.78
C SER A 51 -3.27 24.40 7.78
N ASP A 52 -2.94 25.40 6.93
CA ASP A 52 -3.82 25.83 5.85
C ASP A 52 -3.66 24.96 4.59
N LEU A 53 -3.29 23.70 4.78
CA LEU A 53 -3.14 22.78 3.65
C LEU A 53 -4.49 22.47 3.01
N SER A 54 -4.43 22.05 1.75
CA SER A 54 -5.63 21.80 0.99
C SER A 54 -6.49 20.70 1.63
N TYR A 55 -7.79 20.82 1.41
CA TYR A 55 -8.78 19.84 1.86
C TYR A 55 -8.41 18.41 1.42
N THR A 56 -7.80 18.28 0.26
CA THR A 56 -7.37 16.99 -0.28
C THR A 56 -6.31 16.32 0.61
N SER A 57 -5.35 17.11 1.11
CA SER A 57 -4.30 16.59 2.00
C SER A 57 -4.90 16.11 3.31
N ILE A 58 -5.87 16.83 3.86
CA ILE A 58 -6.53 16.46 5.11
C ILE A 58 -7.33 15.17 4.95
N LYS A 59 -7.87 14.92 3.75
CA LYS A 59 -8.65 13.72 3.46
C LYS A 59 -7.82 12.47 3.23
N ALA A 60 -6.49 12.58 3.16
CA ALA A 60 -5.64 11.41 2.96
C ALA A 60 -5.79 10.42 4.11
N ILE A 61 -5.65 9.13 3.78
CA ILE A 61 -5.67 8.08 4.80
C ILE A 61 -4.53 8.33 5.78
N GLY A 62 -4.83 8.24 7.06
CA GLY A 62 -3.91 8.54 8.13
C GLY A 62 -4.23 9.85 8.81
N TYR A 63 -4.51 10.88 8.04
CA TYR A 63 -4.85 12.18 8.63
C TYR A 63 -6.33 12.25 8.99
N LYS A 64 -7.21 11.89 8.07
CA LYS A 64 -8.66 12.00 8.31
C LYS A 64 -9.14 11.14 9.48
N GLU A 65 -8.55 9.95 9.68
CA GLU A 65 -8.93 9.08 10.78
C GLU A 65 -8.47 9.60 12.13
N LEU A 66 -7.47 10.47 12.16
CA LEU A 66 -6.97 11.07 13.38
C LEU A 66 -7.64 12.42 13.72
N ILE A 67 -8.42 12.99 12.80
CA ILE A 67 -9.14 14.23 13.04
C ILE A 67 -10.04 14.15 14.29
N PRO A 68 -10.84 13.08 14.49
CA PRO A 68 -11.69 13.00 15.69
C PRO A 68 -10.89 13.02 17.00
N TYR A 69 -9.68 12.48 17.01
CA TYR A 69 -8.81 12.56 18.18
C TYR A 69 -8.44 14.01 18.49
N PHE A 70 -8.02 14.79 17.49
CA PHE A 70 -7.57 16.16 17.69
C PHE A 70 -8.70 17.16 17.85
N LYS A 71 -9.80 16.99 17.13
CA LYS A 71 -10.87 18.00 17.06
C LYS A 71 -12.08 17.66 17.91
N GLU A 72 -12.33 16.39 18.18
CA GLU A 72 -13.54 15.94 18.86
C GLU A 72 -13.24 15.23 20.19
N ASN A 73 -11.99 15.21 20.60
CA ASN A 73 -11.55 14.58 21.85
C ASN A 73 -11.94 13.10 21.95
N LYS A 74 -11.93 12.40 20.80
CA LYS A 74 -12.21 10.98 20.76
C LYS A 74 -11.01 10.16 21.21
N ASN A 75 -11.24 8.90 21.56
CA ASN A 75 -10.21 7.99 22.03
C ASN A 75 -9.20 7.70 20.90
N LEU A 76 -7.92 7.82 21.21
CA LEU A 76 -6.85 7.57 20.23
C LEU A 76 -6.87 6.14 19.69
N ASN A 77 -7.07 5.16 20.57
CA ASN A 77 -7.10 3.75 20.16
C ASN A 77 -8.21 3.49 19.15
N ASP A 78 -9.38 4.09 19.34
CA ASP A 78 -10.48 3.92 18.40
C ASP A 78 -10.13 4.52 17.03
N CYS A 79 -9.49 5.67 17.03
CA CYS A 79 -9.04 6.31 15.78
C CYS A 79 -7.98 5.47 15.07
N VAL A 80 -7.05 4.89 15.81
CA VAL A 80 -6.00 4.02 15.28
C VAL A 80 -6.61 2.73 14.70
N GLU A 81 -7.55 2.13 15.41
CA GLU A 81 -8.22 0.92 14.90
C GLU A 81 -8.99 1.22 13.61
N LYS A 82 -9.62 2.37 13.54
CA LYS A 82 -10.31 2.79 12.31
C LYS A 82 -9.30 3.02 11.19
N LEU A 83 -8.16 3.62 11.49
CA LEU A 83 -7.09 3.82 10.51
C LEU A 83 -6.59 2.48 9.96
N LYS A 84 -6.37 1.50 10.82
CA LYS A 84 -5.96 0.16 10.40
C LYS A 84 -7.00 -0.47 9.49
N MET A 85 -8.27 -0.37 9.86
CA MET A 85 -9.38 -0.92 9.08
C MET A 85 -9.46 -0.26 7.69
N GLU A 86 -9.37 1.06 7.62
CA GLU A 86 -9.44 1.77 6.34
C GLU A 86 -8.22 1.44 5.47
N THR A 87 -7.06 1.27 6.06
CA THR A 87 -5.85 0.89 5.33
C THR A 87 -5.99 -0.52 4.76
N ARG A 88 -6.54 -1.46 5.53
CA ARG A 88 -6.81 -2.82 5.04
C ARG A 88 -7.80 -2.81 3.88
N ARG A 89 -8.87 -2.03 3.99
CA ARG A 89 -9.88 -1.89 2.93
C ARG A 89 -9.29 -1.30 1.66
N TYR A 90 -8.44 -0.29 1.81
CA TYR A 90 -7.77 0.35 0.69
C TYR A 90 -6.85 -0.64 -0.03
N ALA A 91 -6.05 -1.39 0.73
CA ALA A 91 -5.17 -2.41 0.16
C ALA A 91 -5.96 -3.48 -0.60
N LYS A 92 -7.07 -3.93 -0.05
CA LYS A 92 -7.94 -4.91 -0.71
C LYS A 92 -8.49 -4.37 -2.02
N ARG A 93 -8.93 -3.11 -2.03
CA ARG A 93 -9.44 -2.48 -3.27
C ARG A 93 -8.35 -2.36 -4.32
N GLN A 94 -7.12 -2.00 -3.93
CA GLN A 94 -6.00 -1.90 -4.86
C GLN A 94 -5.68 -3.26 -5.47
N ILE A 95 -5.60 -4.30 -4.66
CA ILE A 95 -5.31 -5.64 -5.15
C ILE A 95 -6.39 -6.11 -6.11
N THR A 96 -7.65 -5.89 -5.78
CA THR A 96 -8.79 -6.25 -6.64
C THR A 96 -8.70 -5.53 -7.98
N TRP A 97 -8.36 -4.24 -7.94
CA TRP A 97 -8.20 -3.45 -9.16
C TRP A 97 -7.06 -3.98 -10.03
N PHE A 98 -5.89 -4.19 -9.43
CA PHE A 98 -4.72 -4.63 -10.19
C PHE A 98 -4.85 -6.07 -10.71
N LYS A 99 -5.66 -6.90 -10.08
CA LYS A 99 -5.90 -8.27 -10.57
C LYS A 99 -6.60 -8.30 -11.92
N ARG A 100 -7.16 -7.19 -12.35
CA ARG A 100 -7.75 -7.07 -13.69
C ARG A 100 -6.69 -7.04 -14.78
N ASP A 101 -5.47 -6.70 -14.44
CA ASP A 101 -4.35 -6.64 -15.39
C ASP A 101 -3.67 -8.00 -15.43
N SER A 102 -3.90 -8.73 -16.53
CA SER A 102 -3.34 -10.08 -16.72
C SER A 102 -1.83 -10.06 -16.95
N GLU A 103 -1.24 -8.90 -17.19
CA GLU A 103 0.20 -8.78 -17.45
C GLU A 103 1.01 -8.67 -16.16
N ILE A 104 0.37 -8.52 -15.00
CA ILE A 104 1.08 -8.44 -13.74
C ILE A 104 1.57 -9.83 -13.32
N ASN A 105 2.86 -9.91 -13.05
CA ASN A 105 3.49 -11.09 -12.47
C ASN A 105 3.38 -10.97 -10.94
N TRP A 106 2.48 -11.74 -10.35
CA TRP A 106 2.25 -11.66 -8.90
C TRP A 106 3.28 -12.48 -8.14
N ILE A 107 3.83 -11.87 -7.11
CA ILE A 107 4.74 -12.53 -6.16
C ILE A 107 4.04 -12.56 -4.81
N TYR A 108 3.82 -13.76 -4.28
CA TYR A 108 3.18 -13.94 -2.98
C TYR A 108 4.26 -14.03 -1.91
N ILE A 109 4.52 -12.91 -1.26
CA ILE A 109 5.69 -12.72 -0.40
C ILE A 109 5.67 -13.62 0.84
N ASP A 110 4.52 -14.07 1.28
CA ASP A 110 4.40 -14.99 2.42
C ASP A 110 4.77 -16.43 2.08
N GLU A 111 5.01 -16.74 0.80
CA GLU A 111 5.49 -18.07 0.38
C GLU A 111 7.01 -18.17 0.38
N TYR A 112 7.71 -17.09 0.70
CA TYR A 112 9.16 -17.02 0.69
C TYR A 112 9.69 -16.82 2.11
N ASN A 113 10.90 -17.35 2.37
CA ASN A 113 11.49 -17.32 3.70
C ASN A 113 12.34 -16.06 3.96
N SER A 114 12.77 -15.37 2.90
CA SER A 114 13.64 -14.21 3.03
C SER A 114 13.42 -13.22 1.91
N PHE A 115 13.86 -11.98 2.14
CA PHE A 115 13.84 -10.94 1.12
C PHE A 115 14.71 -11.34 -0.09
N GLU A 116 15.82 -11.99 0.14
CA GLU A 116 16.73 -12.42 -0.91
C GLU A 116 16.05 -13.39 -1.88
N GLU A 117 15.22 -14.29 -1.38
CA GLU A 117 14.45 -15.20 -2.23
C GLU A 117 13.46 -14.46 -3.09
N ILE A 118 12.76 -13.47 -2.51
CA ILE A 118 11.80 -12.63 -3.23
C ILE A 118 12.53 -11.85 -4.32
N TYR A 119 13.65 -11.25 -3.97
CA TYR A 119 14.46 -10.47 -4.91
C TYR A 119 14.95 -11.33 -6.08
N SER A 120 15.45 -12.54 -5.78
CA SER A 120 15.94 -13.44 -6.80
C SER A 120 14.84 -13.86 -7.78
N TYR A 121 13.65 -14.12 -7.27
CA TYR A 121 12.50 -14.45 -8.12
C TYR A 121 12.09 -13.26 -8.98
N ALA A 122 12.01 -12.06 -8.38
CA ALA A 122 11.65 -10.86 -9.12
C ALA A 122 12.65 -10.56 -10.22
N LYS A 123 13.95 -10.73 -9.94
CA LYS A 123 14.99 -10.53 -10.91
C LYS A 123 14.86 -11.51 -12.08
N ALA A 124 14.57 -12.78 -11.79
CA ALA A 124 14.36 -13.79 -12.83
C ALA A 124 13.15 -13.44 -13.72
N VAL A 125 12.07 -12.95 -13.13
CA VAL A 125 10.87 -12.51 -13.87
C VAL A 125 11.23 -11.36 -14.81
N ILE A 126 11.99 -10.38 -14.33
CA ILE A 126 12.40 -9.23 -15.12
C ILE A 126 13.27 -9.65 -16.28
N GLU A 127 14.28 -10.49 -16.02
CA GLU A 127 15.19 -10.97 -17.04
C GLU A 127 14.46 -11.76 -18.12
N ARG A 128 13.52 -12.60 -17.74
CA ARG A 128 12.69 -13.36 -18.68
C ARG A 128 11.85 -12.43 -19.55
N GLY A 129 11.24 -11.42 -18.94
CA GLY A 129 10.43 -10.44 -19.66
C GLY A 129 11.24 -9.67 -20.67
N LEU A 130 12.48 -9.31 -20.34
CA LEU A 130 13.36 -8.58 -21.24
C LEU A 130 13.83 -9.44 -22.41
N LEU A 131 13.98 -10.76 -22.21
CA LEU A 131 14.43 -11.67 -23.27
C LEU A 131 13.29 -12.06 -24.22
N TYR A 132 12.09 -12.23 -23.72
CA TYR A 132 10.97 -12.77 -24.49
C TYR A 132 9.80 -11.80 -24.67
N GLY A 133 9.92 -10.61 -24.09
CA GLY A 133 8.90 -9.57 -24.21
C GLY A 133 9.09 -8.72 -25.46
#